data_5551ae6805f1f9e3c26a5878f4938d2f
#
_entry.id   5551ae6805f1f9e3c26a5878f4938d2f
#
_cell.length_a   1.000
_cell.length_b   1.000
_cell.length_c   1.000
_cell.angle_alpha   90.00
_cell.angle_beta   90.00
_cell.angle_gamma   90.00
#
_symmetry.space_group_name_H-M   'P 1'
#
loop_
_entity.id
_entity.type
_entity.pdbx_description
1 polymer ?
#
loop_
_entity_poly.entity_id
_entity_poly.type
_entity_poly.pdbx_seq_one_letter_code
_entity_poly.pdbx_strand_id
1 'polypeptide(L)'
;MVRKRFCKHCKVSIAGRSNKIFCSANCRKRFSEGNKNSFVSYEKKNHNMRLFDSATRIAEMYFQMSPFERLGLMREYIILARQGNGKMREVLSNEFLMDCKNDYGNPFRGKRGKSYGSLAQACETYCQYFWNASARDVVYKIVAEPEDGVTF
;
A
#
# COMPACT_ATOMS: atom_id res chain seq x y z
N MET A 1 23.32 6.22 47.06
CA MET A 1 23.34 5.29 45.92
C MET A 1 23.46 6.09 44.62
N VAL A 2 24.51 5.85 43.87
CA VAL A 2 24.65 6.43 42.51
C VAL A 2 23.78 5.63 41.56
N ARG A 3 22.76 6.23 41.00
CA ARG A 3 21.92 5.56 39.99
C ARG A 3 22.73 5.36 38.72
N LYS A 4 22.93 4.12 38.31
CA LYS A 4 23.54 3.80 37.00
C LYS A 4 22.66 4.35 35.88
N ARG A 5 23.23 5.14 34.99
CA ARG A 5 22.57 5.68 33.81
C ARG A 5 23.07 4.95 32.56
N PHE A 6 22.20 4.81 31.62
CA PHE A 6 22.48 4.07 30.36
C PHE A 6 22.26 4.94 29.14
N CYS A 7 23.08 4.76 28.14
CA CYS A 7 22.91 5.44 26.86
C CYS A 7 21.56 5.10 26.24
N LYS A 8 20.84 6.14 25.83
CA LYS A 8 19.50 5.97 25.25
C LYS A 8 19.51 5.17 23.94
N HIS A 9 20.64 5.18 23.22
CA HIS A 9 20.82 4.45 21.97
C HIS A 9 21.38 3.03 22.17
N CYS A 10 22.60 2.92 22.71
CA CYS A 10 23.31 1.61 22.79
C CYS A 10 23.15 0.88 24.12
N LYS A 11 22.50 1.47 25.12
CA LYS A 11 22.24 0.91 26.45
C LYS A 11 23.50 0.65 27.30
N VAL A 12 24.65 1.13 26.90
CA VAL A 12 25.89 1.04 27.69
C VAL A 12 25.84 2.04 28.85
N SER A 13 26.44 1.67 30.00
CA SER A 13 26.54 2.52 31.18
C SER A 13 27.28 3.82 30.87
N ILE A 14 26.73 4.93 31.31
CA ILE A 14 27.29 6.28 31.11
C ILE A 14 27.90 6.81 32.40
N ALA A 15 29.15 7.26 32.35
CA ALA A 15 29.80 8.07 33.40
C ALA A 15 29.81 9.54 32.95
N GLY A 16 29.83 10.45 33.93
CA GLY A 16 29.96 11.90 33.70
C GLY A 16 28.76 12.72 34.19
N ARG A 17 28.54 13.88 33.58
CA ARG A 17 27.55 14.88 34.04
C ARG A 17 26.14 14.28 34.15
N SER A 18 25.36 14.77 35.10
CA SER A 18 24.02 14.26 35.40
C SER A 18 23.02 14.39 34.26
N ASN A 19 23.24 15.31 33.33
CA ASN A 19 22.39 15.53 32.16
C ASN A 19 22.82 14.76 30.91
N LYS A 20 23.87 13.95 30.98
CA LYS A 20 24.35 13.15 29.83
C LYS A 20 23.39 12.00 29.56
N ILE A 21 22.86 11.96 28.36
CA ILE A 21 21.87 10.97 27.91
C ILE A 21 22.50 9.93 26.98
N PHE A 22 23.54 10.31 26.24
CA PHE A 22 24.24 9.46 25.28
C PHE A 22 25.71 9.27 25.69
N CYS A 23 26.27 8.09 25.39
CA CYS A 23 27.69 7.80 25.69
C CYS A 23 28.64 8.58 24.77
N SER A 24 28.21 8.90 23.54
CA SER A 24 29.02 9.59 22.53
C SER A 24 28.15 10.42 21.60
N ALA A 25 28.78 11.34 20.84
CA ALA A 25 28.13 12.11 19.78
C ALA A 25 27.58 11.19 18.67
N ASN A 26 28.27 10.09 18.39
CA ASN A 26 27.81 9.08 17.43
C ASN A 26 26.48 8.44 17.84
N CYS A 27 26.34 8.06 19.10
CA CYS A 27 25.07 7.51 19.61
C CYS A 27 23.93 8.51 19.54
N ARG A 28 24.19 9.78 19.82
CA ARG A 28 23.20 10.85 19.66
C ARG A 28 22.75 11.01 18.21
N LYS A 29 23.71 11.00 17.27
CA LYS A 29 23.43 11.11 15.84
C LYS A 29 22.60 9.92 15.33
N ARG A 30 23.01 8.70 15.64
CA ARG A 30 22.29 7.48 15.25
C ARG A 30 20.89 7.41 15.83
N PHE A 31 20.68 7.84 17.07
CA PHE A 31 19.37 7.89 17.68
C PHE A 31 18.44 8.90 16.97
N SER A 32 18.96 10.07 16.63
CA SER A 32 18.23 11.10 15.87
C SER A 32 17.87 10.62 14.44
N GLU A 33 18.80 9.96 13.75
CA GLU A 33 18.56 9.36 12.43
C GLU A 33 17.51 8.25 12.48
N GLY A 34 17.55 7.40 13.52
CA GLY A 34 16.54 6.37 13.74
C GLY A 34 15.14 6.95 13.96
N ASN A 35 15.02 8.05 14.69
CA ASN A 35 13.73 8.74 14.88
C ASN A 35 13.20 9.35 13.58
N LYS A 36 14.06 9.92 12.73
CA LYS A 36 13.67 10.42 11.40
C LYS A 36 13.15 9.29 10.52
N ASN A 37 13.83 8.16 10.49
CA ASN A 37 13.39 6.98 9.73
C ASN A 37 12.06 6.43 10.26
N SER A 38 11.83 6.44 11.56
CA SER A 38 10.56 6.05 12.18
C SER A 38 9.41 6.97 11.78
N PHE A 39 9.64 8.28 11.66
CA PHE A 39 8.63 9.24 11.20
C PHE A 39 8.23 9.00 9.73
N VAL A 40 9.21 8.83 8.84
CA VAL A 40 8.95 8.51 7.43
C VAL A 40 8.19 7.18 7.28
N SER A 41 8.56 6.17 8.06
CA SER A 41 7.87 4.88 8.09
C SER A 41 6.43 5.01 8.58
N TYR A 42 6.17 5.85 9.58
CA TYR A 42 4.84 6.15 10.10
C TYR A 42 3.95 6.85 9.07
N GLU A 43 4.46 7.86 8.36
CA GLU A 43 3.72 8.54 7.30
C GLU A 43 3.37 7.60 6.15
N LYS A 44 4.32 6.77 5.71
CA LYS A 44 4.08 5.76 4.69
C LYS A 44 3.00 4.76 5.11
N LYS A 45 3.02 4.32 6.36
CA LYS A 45 2.00 3.43 6.93
C LYS A 45 0.62 4.10 6.92
N ASN A 46 0.51 5.35 7.33
CA ASN A 46 -0.74 6.10 7.31
C ASN A 46 -1.27 6.30 5.89
N HIS A 47 -0.41 6.61 4.94
CA HIS A 47 -0.78 6.71 3.53
C HIS A 47 -1.35 5.38 3.01
N ASN A 48 -0.66 4.28 3.28
CA ASN A 48 -1.10 2.94 2.88
C ASN A 48 -2.44 2.55 3.53
N MET A 49 -2.67 2.91 4.80
CA MET A 49 -3.95 2.67 5.47
C MET A 49 -5.11 3.45 4.84
N ARG A 50 -4.91 4.72 4.51
CA ARG A 50 -5.91 5.52 3.80
C ARG A 50 -6.21 4.98 2.41
N LEU A 51 -5.17 4.54 1.73
CA LEU A 51 -5.29 3.91 0.41
C LEU A 51 -6.06 2.60 0.51
N PHE A 52 -5.78 1.78 1.51
CA PHE A 52 -6.49 0.55 1.79
C PHE A 52 -7.98 0.79 2.05
N ASP A 53 -8.33 1.78 2.89
CA ASP A 53 -9.73 2.13 3.16
C ASP A 53 -10.47 2.57 1.89
N SER A 54 -9.82 3.36 1.05
CA SER A 54 -10.38 3.77 -0.23
C SER A 54 -10.56 2.60 -1.20
N ALA A 55 -9.56 1.73 -1.28
CA ALA A 55 -9.61 0.53 -2.11
C ALA A 55 -10.71 -0.42 -1.65
N THR A 56 -10.90 -0.57 -0.35
CA THR A 56 -11.97 -1.40 0.23
C THR A 56 -13.35 -0.89 -0.15
N ARG A 57 -13.59 0.41 -0.08
CA ARG A 57 -14.88 1.01 -0.46
C ARG A 57 -15.20 0.80 -1.94
N ILE A 58 -14.21 0.93 -2.80
CA ILE A 58 -14.36 0.71 -4.24
C ILE A 58 -14.57 -0.79 -4.52
N ALA A 59 -13.81 -1.64 -3.85
CA ALA A 59 -13.94 -3.10 -3.96
C ALA A 59 -15.34 -3.58 -3.54
N GLU A 60 -15.92 -2.95 -2.53
CA GLU A 60 -17.28 -3.21 -2.06
C GLU A 60 -18.30 -3.16 -3.19
N MET A 61 -18.27 -2.11 -3.94
CA MET A 61 -19.14 -1.93 -5.09
C MET A 61 -18.80 -2.93 -6.21
N TYR A 62 -17.52 -3.08 -6.52
CA TYR A 62 -17.02 -3.93 -7.59
C TYR A 62 -17.40 -5.40 -7.40
N PHE A 63 -17.17 -5.96 -6.21
CA PHE A 63 -17.42 -7.38 -5.96
C PHE A 63 -18.91 -7.74 -5.77
N GLN A 64 -19.79 -6.75 -5.59
CA GLN A 64 -21.24 -6.97 -5.58
C GLN A 64 -21.83 -7.10 -6.98
N MET A 65 -21.11 -6.67 -8.00
CA MET A 65 -21.57 -6.75 -9.39
C MET A 65 -21.42 -8.14 -9.97
N SER A 66 -22.19 -8.44 -11.02
CA SER A 66 -22.04 -9.66 -11.81
C SER A 66 -20.66 -9.70 -12.50
N PRO A 67 -20.13 -10.88 -12.87
CA PRO A 67 -18.85 -10.99 -13.57
C PRO A 67 -18.76 -10.14 -14.83
N PHE A 68 -19.85 -10.03 -15.58
CA PHE A 68 -19.90 -9.21 -16.79
C PHE A 68 -19.81 -7.70 -16.49
N GLU A 69 -20.56 -7.24 -15.50
CA GLU A 69 -20.51 -5.85 -15.05
C GLU A 69 -19.14 -5.48 -14.49
N ARG A 70 -18.47 -6.41 -13.81
CA ARG A 70 -17.09 -6.21 -13.30
C ARG A 70 -16.09 -5.93 -14.43
N LEU A 71 -16.21 -6.59 -15.57
CA LEU A 71 -15.33 -6.31 -16.71
C LEU A 71 -15.48 -4.88 -17.21
N GLY A 72 -16.71 -4.41 -17.39
CA GLY A 72 -16.99 -3.03 -17.76
C GLY A 72 -16.49 -2.02 -16.73
N LEU A 73 -16.74 -2.28 -15.47
CA LEU A 73 -16.30 -1.39 -14.37
C LEU A 73 -14.78 -1.33 -14.24
N MET A 74 -14.09 -2.45 -14.38
CA MET A 74 -12.62 -2.49 -14.35
C MET A 74 -12.03 -1.68 -15.52
N ARG A 75 -12.64 -1.79 -16.70
CA ARG A 75 -12.26 -0.97 -17.86
C ARG A 75 -12.38 0.53 -17.54
N GLU A 76 -13.50 0.96 -16.96
CA GLU A 76 -13.71 2.36 -16.57
C GLU A 76 -12.67 2.81 -15.54
N TYR A 77 -12.35 2.01 -14.54
CA TYR A 77 -11.32 2.30 -13.55
C TYR A 77 -9.94 2.48 -14.19
N ILE A 78 -9.59 1.63 -15.15
CA ILE A 78 -8.32 1.74 -15.88
C ILE A 78 -8.30 3.00 -16.74
N ILE A 79 -9.39 3.36 -17.40
CA ILE A 79 -9.51 4.60 -18.16
C ILE A 79 -9.30 5.81 -17.26
N LEU A 80 -9.94 5.86 -16.11
CA LEU A 80 -9.75 6.94 -15.12
C LEU A 80 -8.30 7.04 -14.65
N ALA A 81 -7.66 5.92 -14.35
CA ALA A 81 -6.26 5.88 -13.96
C ALA A 81 -5.35 6.41 -15.07
N ARG A 82 -5.59 6.02 -16.31
CA ARG A 82 -4.82 6.46 -17.49
C ARG A 82 -5.02 7.95 -17.79
N GLN A 83 -6.19 8.49 -17.50
CA GLN A 83 -6.49 9.93 -17.64
C GLN A 83 -5.82 10.81 -16.58
N GLY A 84 -5.14 10.24 -15.62
CA GLY A 84 -4.36 10.97 -14.61
C GLY A 84 -4.99 11.00 -13.23
N ASN A 85 -6.03 10.23 -12.94
CA ASN A 85 -6.57 10.08 -11.59
C ASN A 85 -5.55 9.33 -10.70
N GLY A 86 -4.79 10.11 -9.89
CA GLY A 86 -3.70 9.57 -9.07
C GLY A 86 -4.20 8.58 -8.01
N LYS A 87 -5.37 8.82 -7.42
CA LYS A 87 -5.98 7.91 -6.44
C LYS A 87 -6.33 6.57 -7.09
N MET A 88 -6.93 6.58 -8.26
CA MET A 88 -7.28 5.37 -8.98
C MET A 88 -6.03 4.60 -9.44
N ARG A 89 -4.98 5.28 -9.89
CA ARG A 89 -3.69 4.66 -10.19
C ARG A 89 -3.13 3.88 -9.00
N GLU A 90 -3.10 4.50 -7.83
CA GLU A 90 -2.60 3.85 -6.62
C GLU A 90 -3.49 2.69 -6.18
N VAL A 91 -4.80 2.85 -6.19
CA VAL A 91 -5.75 1.78 -5.82
C VAL A 91 -5.59 0.55 -6.70
N LEU A 92 -5.34 0.74 -7.99
CA LEU A 92 -5.23 -0.36 -8.95
C LEU A 92 -3.82 -0.98 -9.05
N SER A 93 -2.77 -0.29 -8.64
CA SER A 93 -1.40 -0.70 -8.91
C SER A 93 -0.43 -0.66 -7.72
N ASN A 94 -0.89 -0.29 -6.54
CA ASN A 94 -0.02 -0.23 -5.36
C ASN A 94 0.34 -1.63 -4.88
N GLU A 95 1.63 -1.91 -4.72
CA GLU A 95 2.14 -3.22 -4.29
C GLU A 95 1.60 -3.65 -2.93
N PHE A 96 1.43 -2.70 -2.01
CA PHE A 96 0.84 -2.98 -0.69
C PHE A 96 -0.58 -3.57 -0.83
N LEU A 97 -1.39 -3.09 -1.77
CA LEU A 97 -2.74 -3.58 -1.99
C LEU A 97 -2.78 -4.93 -2.72
N MET A 98 -1.73 -5.28 -3.46
CA MET A 98 -1.61 -6.59 -4.11
C MET A 98 -1.55 -7.73 -3.09
N ASP A 99 -0.84 -7.52 -1.98
CA ASP A 99 -0.65 -8.52 -0.94
C ASP A 99 -1.77 -8.50 0.12
N CYS A 100 -2.57 -7.44 0.14
CA CYS A 100 -3.67 -7.30 1.09
C CYS A 100 -4.83 -8.22 0.75
N LYS A 101 -5.05 -9.21 1.62
CA LYS A 101 -6.32 -9.93 1.66
C LYS A 101 -7.37 -9.05 2.31
N ASN A 102 -8.55 -8.96 1.71
CA ASN A 102 -9.69 -8.25 2.29
C ASN A 102 -10.28 -9.03 3.48
N ASP A 103 -9.57 -9.04 4.61
CA ASP A 103 -9.95 -9.81 5.81
C ASP A 103 -10.83 -9.02 6.81
N TYR A 104 -11.12 -7.78 6.52
CA TYR A 104 -11.90 -6.97 7.44
C TYR A 104 -13.37 -7.34 7.43
N GLY A 105 -13.81 -8.03 8.48
CA GLY A 105 -15.22 -8.18 8.87
C GLY A 105 -16.19 -8.22 7.69
N ASN A 106 -15.71 -8.76 6.66
CA ASN A 106 -15.88 -8.36 5.30
C ASN A 106 -17.19 -8.92 4.82
N PRO A 107 -18.13 -8.09 4.37
CA PRO A 107 -19.30 -8.56 3.66
C PRO A 107 -18.95 -9.39 2.41
N PHE A 108 -17.67 -9.42 2.02
CA PHE A 108 -17.11 -10.16 0.88
C PHE A 108 -16.50 -11.50 1.24
N ARG A 109 -16.51 -11.92 2.50
CA ARG A 109 -16.30 -13.33 2.82
C ARG A 109 -17.39 -14.12 2.11
N GLY A 110 -17.04 -14.73 1.00
CA GLY A 110 -17.94 -15.64 0.33
C GLY A 110 -18.49 -16.65 1.31
N LYS A 111 -19.65 -17.18 1.07
CA LYS A 111 -20.42 -18.13 1.91
C LYS A 111 -19.63 -19.33 2.46
N ARG A 112 -18.35 -19.49 2.14
CA ARG A 112 -17.45 -20.56 2.56
C ARG A 112 -16.13 -20.07 3.18
N GLY A 113 -16.07 -18.82 3.67
CA GLY A 113 -14.87 -18.27 4.30
C GLY A 113 -13.73 -17.98 3.31
N LYS A 114 -13.98 -17.99 2.01
CA LYS A 114 -13.00 -17.55 1.00
C LYS A 114 -12.95 -16.02 1.00
N SER A 115 -11.79 -15.45 1.33
CA SER A 115 -11.54 -14.04 1.11
C SER A 115 -11.43 -13.77 -0.39
N TYR A 116 -12.16 -12.76 -0.87
CA TYR A 116 -11.92 -12.26 -2.22
C TYR A 116 -10.55 -11.57 -2.27
N GLY A 117 -9.87 -11.70 -3.40
CA GLY A 117 -8.66 -10.93 -3.66
C GLY A 117 -8.93 -9.43 -3.59
N SER A 118 -7.88 -8.64 -3.47
CA SER A 118 -7.98 -7.18 -3.52
C SER A 118 -8.39 -6.71 -4.92
N LEU A 119 -8.89 -5.46 -5.00
CA LEU A 119 -9.18 -4.82 -6.27
C LEU A 119 -7.91 -4.73 -7.16
N ALA A 120 -6.75 -4.50 -6.53
CA ALA A 120 -5.46 -4.48 -7.24
C ALA A 120 -5.13 -5.84 -7.88
N GLN A 121 -5.40 -6.95 -7.20
CA GLN A 121 -5.23 -8.29 -7.76
C GLN A 121 -6.19 -8.54 -8.94
N ALA A 122 -7.43 -8.09 -8.82
CA ALA A 122 -8.40 -8.17 -9.91
C ALA A 122 -7.96 -7.34 -11.12
N CYS A 123 -7.41 -6.16 -10.89
CA CYS A 123 -6.85 -5.30 -11.93
C CYS A 123 -5.63 -5.95 -12.59
N GLU A 124 -4.72 -6.54 -11.82
CA GLU A 124 -3.57 -7.25 -12.35
C GLU A 124 -3.99 -8.41 -13.27
N THR A 125 -4.95 -9.22 -12.84
CA THR A 125 -5.49 -10.32 -13.64
C THR A 125 -6.12 -9.81 -14.94
N TYR A 126 -6.90 -8.73 -14.87
CA TYR A 126 -7.51 -8.10 -16.04
C TYR A 126 -6.45 -7.58 -17.01
N CYS A 127 -5.43 -6.88 -16.52
CA CYS A 127 -4.36 -6.33 -17.35
C CYS A 127 -3.51 -7.41 -17.99
N GLN A 128 -3.18 -8.49 -17.28
CA GLN A 128 -2.47 -9.63 -17.86
C GLN A 128 -3.28 -10.27 -18.99
N TYR A 129 -4.58 -10.40 -18.82
CA TYR A 129 -5.44 -11.05 -19.82
C TYR A 129 -5.64 -10.17 -21.07
N PHE A 130 -6.00 -8.89 -20.89
CA PHE A 130 -6.36 -8.02 -22.01
C PHE A 130 -5.22 -7.20 -22.60
N TRP A 131 -4.19 -6.92 -21.79
CA TRP A 131 -3.07 -6.05 -22.16
C TRP A 131 -1.74 -6.80 -22.28
N ASN A 132 -1.68 -8.01 -21.79
CA ASN A 132 -0.45 -8.79 -21.64
C ASN A 132 0.66 -8.00 -20.92
N ALA A 133 0.28 -7.25 -19.90
CA ALA A 133 1.16 -6.36 -19.15
C ALA A 133 0.70 -6.25 -17.70
N SER A 134 1.57 -5.72 -16.82
CA SER A 134 1.21 -5.48 -15.43
C SER A 134 0.21 -4.32 -15.28
N ALA A 135 -0.59 -4.33 -14.23
CA ALA A 135 -1.50 -3.23 -13.90
C ALA A 135 -0.76 -1.89 -13.83
N ARG A 136 0.43 -1.87 -13.24
CA ARG A 136 1.26 -0.66 -13.14
C ARG A 136 1.62 -0.11 -14.52
N ASP A 137 2.08 -0.95 -15.42
CA ASP A 137 2.48 -0.53 -16.78
C ASP A 137 1.28 -0.01 -17.58
N VAL A 138 0.11 -0.59 -17.38
CA VAL A 138 -1.12 -0.14 -18.02
C VAL A 138 -1.59 1.20 -17.47
N VAL A 139 -1.74 1.33 -16.17
CA VAL A 139 -2.31 2.55 -15.55
C VAL A 139 -1.40 3.77 -15.66
N TYR A 140 -0.09 3.58 -15.75
CA TYR A 140 0.90 4.65 -15.97
C TYR A 140 1.21 4.89 -17.46
N LYS A 141 0.49 4.27 -18.36
CA LYS A 141 0.64 4.42 -19.82
C LYS A 141 2.01 4.00 -20.37
N ILE A 142 2.70 3.11 -19.70
CA ILE A 142 3.96 2.55 -20.19
C ILE A 142 3.69 1.65 -21.40
N VAL A 143 2.55 0.97 -21.41
CA VAL A 143 2.09 0.12 -22.49
C VAL A 143 1.00 0.86 -23.29
N ALA A 144 1.11 0.83 -24.62
CA ALA A 144 0.11 1.38 -25.51
C ALA A 144 -1.21 0.59 -25.43
N GLU A 145 -2.32 1.23 -25.80
CA GLU A 145 -3.58 0.52 -25.93
C GLU A 145 -3.46 -0.58 -26.99
N PRO A 146 -4.08 -1.74 -26.77
CA PRO A 146 -4.15 -2.78 -27.80
C PRO A 146 -4.82 -2.21 -29.06
N GLU A 147 -4.19 -2.40 -30.21
CA GLU A 147 -4.71 -1.88 -31.50
C GLU A 147 -6.06 -2.48 -31.85
N ASP A 148 -6.31 -3.69 -31.44
CA ASP A 148 -7.61 -4.34 -31.59
C ASP A 148 -8.48 -3.96 -30.39
N GLY A 149 -9.32 -2.96 -30.61
CA GLY A 149 -10.33 -2.60 -29.61
C GLY A 149 -11.15 -3.84 -29.27
N VAL A 150 -10.83 -4.44 -28.11
CA VAL A 150 -11.66 -5.50 -27.55
C VAL A 150 -13.00 -4.87 -27.23
N THR A 151 -13.88 -4.86 -28.18
CA THR A 151 -15.30 -4.57 -28.01
C THR A 151 -15.90 -5.72 -27.21
N PHE A 152 -16.23 -5.43 -25.99
CA PHE A 152 -17.06 -6.32 -25.19
C PHE A 152 -18.50 -6.20 -25.60
#